data_89502977c9366cf68b30598bcec892e4
#
_entry.id   89502977c9366cf68b30598bcec892e4
#
_cell.length_a   1.000
_cell.length_b   1.000
_cell.length_c   1.000
_cell.angle_alpha   90.00
_cell.angle_beta   90.00
_cell.angle_gamma   90.00
#
_symmetry.space_group_name_H-M   'P 1'
#
loop_
_entity.id
_entity.type
_entity.pdbx_description
1 polymer ?
#
loop_
_entity_poly.entity_id
_entity_poly.type
_entity_poly.pdbx_seq_one_letter_code
_entity_poly.pdbx_strand_id
1 'polypeptide(L)'
;MMKKNILKNPPYLEVAFDIPDWRRVEGIIRALPRHDAIIIEAGTPLIKRYGVEVCQKIHQLRPDSVVLADLKTLGYGRREARMAGDATADVMAFAGVASIETQEAIIEECHEIGVLPLLDTISLHDPIPVLNQLRVKPDIVELHRAIDLELTGAEYQWGDIPEIKEAIDGGLVAVAGGIKVPKVKEAQASGADILVVGRAITCAKNVNGAARAFLMEMGVE
;
A
#
# COMPACT_ATOMS: atom_id res chain seq x y z
N MET A 1 -22.33 -6.98 0.13
CA MET A 1 -21.31 -8.03 -0.11
C MET A 1 -20.44 -8.16 1.12
N MET A 2 -20.08 -9.37 1.58
CA MET A 2 -19.16 -9.51 2.71
C MET A 2 -17.78 -9.00 2.32
N LYS A 3 -17.12 -8.18 3.20
CA LYS A 3 -15.72 -7.76 3.04
C LYS A 3 -14.88 -8.97 2.62
N LYS A 4 -14.15 -8.85 1.51
CA LYS A 4 -13.11 -9.82 1.19
C LYS A 4 -12.02 -9.67 2.25
N ASN A 5 -12.01 -10.57 3.22
CA ASN A 5 -10.93 -10.62 4.22
C ASN A 5 -9.70 -11.28 3.58
N ILE A 6 -9.03 -10.51 2.69
CA ILE A 6 -7.94 -11.00 1.85
C ILE A 6 -6.56 -10.87 2.54
N LEU A 7 -6.43 -9.96 3.52
CA LEU A 7 -5.20 -9.73 4.29
C LEU A 7 -5.37 -10.23 5.73
N LYS A 8 -5.34 -11.58 5.93
CA LYS A 8 -5.60 -12.22 7.24
C LYS A 8 -4.36 -12.51 8.06
N ASN A 9 -3.24 -12.73 7.39
CA ASN A 9 -2.05 -13.32 8.00
C ASN A 9 -0.82 -12.44 7.76
N PRO A 10 -0.70 -11.27 8.38
CA PRO A 10 0.52 -10.47 8.28
C PRO A 10 1.73 -11.23 8.85
N PRO A 11 2.97 -10.91 8.45
CA PRO A 11 3.31 -9.71 7.68
C PRO A 11 3.22 -9.90 6.16
N TYR A 12 3.06 -8.78 5.42
CA TYR A 12 3.04 -8.73 3.97
C TYR A 12 4.18 -7.88 3.40
N LEU A 13 4.68 -8.28 2.24
CA LEU A 13 5.61 -7.52 1.41
C LEU A 13 4.82 -6.85 0.28
N GLU A 14 4.67 -5.55 0.34
CA GLU A 14 4.10 -4.76 -0.74
C GLU A 14 5.20 -4.30 -1.68
N VAL A 15 5.09 -4.66 -2.96
CA VAL A 15 6.04 -4.25 -3.99
C VAL A 15 5.46 -3.08 -4.77
N ALA A 16 6.00 -1.87 -4.54
CA ALA A 16 5.52 -0.63 -5.14
C ALA A 16 6.14 -0.37 -6.51
N PHE A 17 5.28 -0.20 -7.53
CA PHE A 17 5.66 0.06 -8.91
C PHE A 17 5.46 1.52 -9.32
N ASP A 18 6.37 2.40 -8.87
CA ASP A 18 6.43 3.82 -9.28
C ASP A 18 7.13 4.04 -10.63
N ILE A 19 6.96 3.10 -11.55
CA ILE A 19 7.64 3.08 -12.84
C ILE A 19 6.63 3.38 -13.96
N PRO A 20 6.70 4.54 -14.65
CA PRO A 20 5.76 4.88 -15.72
C PRO A 20 6.11 4.20 -17.06
N ASP A 21 6.49 2.92 -17.02
CA ASP A 21 6.79 2.06 -18.16
C ASP A 21 6.23 0.67 -17.93
N TRP A 22 5.09 0.37 -18.58
CA TRP A 22 4.40 -0.89 -18.41
C TRP A 22 5.25 -2.11 -18.82
N ARG A 23 6.04 -2.02 -19.89
CA ARG A 23 6.87 -3.16 -20.33
C ARG A 23 7.88 -3.56 -19.27
N ARG A 24 8.48 -2.56 -18.63
CA ARG A 24 9.40 -2.78 -17.51
C ARG A 24 8.68 -3.36 -16.29
N VAL A 25 7.52 -2.79 -15.92
CA VAL A 25 6.69 -3.28 -14.81
C VAL A 25 6.27 -4.74 -15.04
N GLU A 26 5.75 -5.07 -16.23
CA GLU A 26 5.38 -6.43 -16.59
C GLU A 26 6.55 -7.42 -16.43
N GLY A 27 7.74 -7.06 -16.92
CA GLY A 27 8.94 -7.87 -16.79
C GLY A 27 9.32 -8.14 -15.33
N ILE A 28 9.21 -7.11 -14.46
CA ILE A 28 9.51 -7.24 -13.04
C ILE A 28 8.44 -8.10 -12.34
N ILE A 29 7.15 -7.88 -12.60
CA ILE A 29 6.05 -8.69 -12.03
C ILE A 29 6.22 -10.17 -12.37
N ARG A 30 6.60 -10.50 -13.62
CA ARG A 30 6.86 -11.87 -14.04
C ARG A 30 8.07 -12.51 -13.33
N ALA A 31 9.04 -11.68 -12.93
CA ALA A 31 10.24 -12.12 -12.21
C ALA A 31 10.03 -12.25 -10.70
N LEU A 32 8.99 -11.66 -10.11
CA LEU A 32 8.67 -11.80 -8.68
C LEU A 32 8.38 -13.27 -8.33
N PRO A 33 8.76 -13.75 -7.14
CA PRO A 33 8.34 -15.08 -6.68
C PRO A 33 6.81 -15.12 -6.52
N ARG A 34 6.21 -16.30 -6.70
CA ARG A 34 4.82 -16.54 -6.31
C ARG A 34 4.77 -16.79 -4.82
N HIS A 35 4.12 -15.91 -4.08
CA HIS A 35 4.02 -16.01 -2.63
C HIS A 35 2.79 -15.23 -2.15
N ASP A 36 1.98 -15.81 -1.25
CA ASP A 36 0.73 -15.24 -0.76
C ASP A 36 0.92 -13.98 0.08
N ALA A 37 2.14 -13.79 0.64
CA ALA A 37 2.49 -12.57 1.38
C ALA A 37 2.88 -11.39 0.46
N ILE A 38 2.83 -11.52 -0.87
CA ILE A 38 3.18 -10.42 -1.78
C ILE A 38 1.92 -9.67 -2.21
N ILE A 39 1.91 -8.36 -1.96
CA ILE A 39 0.97 -7.38 -2.52
C ILE A 39 1.66 -6.69 -3.69
N ILE A 40 0.94 -6.45 -4.79
CA ILE A 40 1.46 -5.74 -5.96
C ILE A 40 0.75 -4.39 -6.05
N GLU A 41 1.52 -3.31 -5.87
CA GLU A 41 1.00 -1.96 -5.93
C GLU A 41 1.20 -1.34 -7.31
N ALA A 42 0.11 -0.89 -7.92
CA ALA A 42 0.16 0.05 -9.03
C ALA A 42 0.41 1.46 -8.47
N GLY A 43 1.67 1.89 -8.42
CA GLY A 43 2.06 3.17 -7.84
C GLY A 43 1.49 4.37 -8.62
N THR A 44 1.39 5.52 -7.95
CA THR A 44 0.80 6.74 -8.52
C THR A 44 1.39 7.13 -9.90
N PRO A 45 2.72 7.08 -10.15
CA PRO A 45 3.27 7.40 -11.47
C PRO A 45 2.82 6.44 -12.58
N LEU A 46 2.65 5.16 -12.26
CA LEU A 46 2.16 4.16 -13.21
C LEU A 46 0.70 4.42 -13.57
N ILE A 47 -0.16 4.66 -12.56
CA ILE A 47 -1.58 4.98 -12.76
C ILE A 47 -1.74 6.29 -13.54
N LYS A 48 -0.99 7.34 -13.22
CA LYS A 48 -1.02 8.62 -13.95
C LYS A 48 -0.63 8.47 -15.42
N ARG A 49 0.20 7.49 -15.76
CA ARG A 49 0.62 7.23 -17.13
C ARG A 49 -0.39 6.41 -17.93
N TYR A 50 -1.04 5.40 -17.29
CA TYR A 50 -1.81 4.37 -17.99
C TYR A 50 -3.28 4.27 -17.56
N GLY A 51 -3.73 5.09 -16.61
CA GLY A 51 -5.04 4.98 -15.99
C GLY A 51 -5.08 3.85 -14.93
N VAL A 52 -6.13 3.86 -14.10
CA VAL A 52 -6.33 2.86 -13.05
C VAL A 52 -6.52 1.43 -13.63
N GLU A 53 -6.93 1.31 -14.89
CA GLU A 53 -7.07 0.05 -15.63
C GLU A 53 -5.77 -0.77 -15.70
N VAL A 54 -4.62 -0.16 -15.35
CA VAL A 54 -3.37 -0.91 -15.19
C VAL A 54 -3.46 -1.99 -14.12
N CYS A 55 -4.35 -1.84 -13.12
CA CYS A 55 -4.62 -2.86 -12.09
C CYS A 55 -5.17 -4.15 -12.71
N GLN A 56 -6.07 -4.05 -13.72
CA GLN A 56 -6.55 -5.24 -14.46
C GLN A 56 -5.41 -5.99 -15.15
N LYS A 57 -4.46 -5.25 -15.72
CA LYS A 57 -3.28 -5.87 -16.36
C LYS A 57 -2.40 -6.60 -15.34
N ILE A 58 -2.23 -6.01 -14.14
CA ILE A 58 -1.51 -6.66 -13.05
C ILE A 58 -2.25 -7.92 -12.60
N HIS A 59 -3.55 -7.83 -12.38
CA HIS A 59 -4.38 -8.95 -11.97
C HIS A 59 -4.37 -10.10 -13.00
N GLN A 60 -4.34 -9.78 -14.30
CA GLN A 60 -4.21 -10.80 -15.36
C GLN A 60 -2.87 -11.55 -15.32
N LEU A 61 -1.79 -10.87 -14.91
CA LEU A 61 -0.46 -11.50 -14.75
C LEU A 61 -0.34 -12.30 -13.44
N ARG A 62 -1.01 -11.85 -12.40
CA ARG A 62 -0.93 -12.37 -11.03
C ARG A 62 -2.33 -12.45 -10.41
N PRO A 63 -3.19 -13.35 -10.88
CA PRO A 63 -4.57 -13.48 -10.39
C PRO A 63 -4.64 -13.98 -8.94
N ASP A 64 -3.55 -14.50 -8.42
CA ASP A 64 -3.33 -15.00 -7.07
C ASP A 64 -2.82 -13.93 -6.07
N SER A 65 -2.43 -12.75 -6.57
CA SER A 65 -1.89 -11.67 -5.72
C SER A 65 -2.95 -10.61 -5.42
N VAL A 66 -2.82 -9.99 -4.25
CA VAL A 66 -3.56 -8.76 -3.91
C VAL A 66 -3.01 -7.61 -4.75
N VAL A 67 -3.90 -6.83 -5.37
CA VAL A 67 -3.54 -5.66 -6.19
C VAL A 67 -3.99 -4.39 -5.50
N LEU A 68 -3.06 -3.48 -5.25
CA LEU A 68 -3.29 -2.17 -4.68
C LEU A 68 -3.22 -1.09 -5.76
N ALA A 69 -4.22 -0.18 -5.78
CA ALA A 69 -4.24 1.01 -6.60
C ALA A 69 -3.86 2.25 -5.77
N ASP A 70 -2.66 2.80 -5.97
CA ASP A 70 -2.23 4.02 -5.30
C ASP A 70 -2.71 5.26 -6.07
N LEU A 71 -3.98 5.64 -5.83
CA LEU A 71 -4.61 6.81 -6.45
C LEU A 71 -4.25 8.12 -5.77
N LYS A 72 -3.89 8.10 -4.48
CA LYS A 72 -3.70 9.30 -3.64
C LYS A 72 -4.85 10.29 -3.80
N THR A 73 -6.07 9.77 -3.77
CA THR A 73 -7.30 10.54 -3.99
C THR A 73 -7.43 11.69 -2.99
N LEU A 74 -7.69 12.89 -3.51
CA LEU A 74 -7.90 14.12 -2.75
C LEU A 74 -9.33 14.67 -2.87
N GLY A 75 -10.11 14.17 -3.83
CA GLY A 75 -11.48 14.58 -4.13
C GLY A 75 -12.19 13.57 -5.00
N TYR A 76 -13.50 13.72 -5.24
CA TYR A 76 -14.32 12.73 -5.96
C TYR A 76 -14.27 11.31 -5.36
N GLY A 77 -14.18 11.21 -4.03
CA GLY A 77 -13.87 9.98 -3.30
C GLY A 77 -14.65 8.75 -3.76
N ARG A 78 -16.01 8.80 -3.73
CA ARG A 78 -16.85 7.66 -4.17
C ARG A 78 -16.59 7.25 -5.62
N ARG A 79 -16.36 8.23 -6.52
CA ARG A 79 -16.13 7.94 -7.93
C ARG A 79 -14.80 7.21 -8.15
N GLU A 80 -13.73 7.69 -7.52
CA GLU A 80 -12.42 7.07 -7.66
C GLU A 80 -12.36 5.70 -6.98
N ALA A 81 -13.08 5.52 -5.85
CA ALA A 81 -13.23 4.21 -5.22
C ALA A 81 -13.90 3.20 -6.19
N ARG A 82 -14.98 3.59 -6.87
CA ARG A 82 -15.60 2.74 -7.90
C ARG A 82 -14.67 2.44 -9.06
N MET A 83 -13.93 3.45 -9.56
CA MET A 83 -12.95 3.24 -10.63
C MET A 83 -11.88 2.19 -10.23
N ALA A 84 -11.40 2.24 -8.98
CA ALA A 84 -10.48 1.23 -8.46
C ALA A 84 -11.11 -0.17 -8.44
N GLY A 85 -12.33 -0.29 -7.93
CA GLY A 85 -13.07 -1.56 -7.90
C GLY A 85 -13.38 -2.12 -9.30
N ASP A 86 -13.82 -1.26 -10.23
CA ASP A 86 -14.06 -1.63 -11.64
C ASP A 86 -12.76 -2.09 -12.34
N ALA A 87 -11.62 -1.52 -11.95
CA ALA A 87 -10.31 -1.92 -12.39
C ALA A 87 -9.73 -3.13 -11.63
N THR A 88 -10.56 -3.84 -10.84
CA THR A 88 -10.19 -5.04 -10.08
C THR A 88 -9.10 -4.85 -9.03
N ALA A 89 -8.94 -3.62 -8.51
CA ALA A 89 -8.10 -3.40 -7.34
C ALA A 89 -8.75 -4.02 -6.09
N ASP A 90 -7.95 -4.65 -5.26
CA ASP A 90 -8.37 -5.21 -3.97
C ASP A 90 -8.21 -4.19 -2.83
N VAL A 91 -7.26 -3.28 -2.97
CA VAL A 91 -6.95 -2.19 -2.04
C VAL A 91 -6.88 -0.88 -2.81
N MET A 92 -7.37 0.22 -2.23
CA MET A 92 -7.25 1.57 -2.80
C MET A 92 -6.60 2.50 -1.79
N ALA A 93 -5.48 3.14 -2.17
CA ALA A 93 -4.87 4.18 -1.36
C ALA A 93 -5.42 5.56 -1.70
N PHE A 94 -5.70 6.34 -0.65
CA PHE A 94 -6.11 7.73 -0.72
C PHE A 94 -5.29 8.61 0.23
N ALA A 95 -5.21 9.91 -0.06
CA ALA A 95 -4.39 10.83 0.73
C ALA A 95 -5.08 11.23 2.04
N GLY A 96 -4.43 11.01 3.17
CA GLY A 96 -4.92 11.39 4.50
C GLY A 96 -5.02 12.91 4.71
N VAL A 97 -4.44 13.72 3.81
CA VAL A 97 -4.61 15.19 3.79
C VAL A 97 -5.89 15.65 3.07
N ALA A 98 -6.69 14.73 2.51
CA ALA A 98 -8.01 15.04 1.97
C ALA A 98 -8.97 15.51 3.08
N SER A 99 -10.07 16.19 2.72
CA SER A 99 -11.09 16.54 3.73
C SER A 99 -11.71 15.29 4.37
N ILE A 100 -12.15 15.42 5.62
CA ILE A 100 -12.79 14.30 6.35
C ILE A 100 -13.98 13.73 5.56
N GLU A 101 -14.80 14.57 4.94
CA GLU A 101 -15.94 14.17 4.13
C GLU A 101 -15.50 13.35 2.90
N THR A 102 -14.38 13.71 2.28
CA THR A 102 -13.83 12.95 1.15
C THR A 102 -13.31 11.61 1.62
N GLN A 103 -12.58 11.56 2.72
CA GLN A 103 -12.04 10.34 3.30
C GLN A 103 -13.17 9.37 3.69
N GLU A 104 -14.18 9.85 4.42
CA GLU A 104 -15.37 9.04 4.78
C GLU A 104 -16.09 8.51 3.55
N ALA A 105 -16.27 9.36 2.52
CA ALA A 105 -16.92 8.96 1.28
C ALA A 105 -16.16 7.86 0.53
N ILE A 106 -14.80 7.87 0.58
CA ILE A 106 -13.96 6.80 0.03
C ILE A 106 -14.14 5.52 0.83
N ILE A 107 -14.01 5.60 2.15
CA ILE A 107 -14.04 4.43 3.04
C ILE A 107 -15.39 3.73 2.93
N GLU A 108 -16.51 4.50 3.01
CA GLU A 108 -17.87 3.95 2.86
C GLU A 108 -18.05 3.23 1.52
N GLU A 109 -17.64 3.87 0.42
CA GLU A 109 -17.77 3.29 -0.91
C GLU A 109 -16.91 2.04 -1.09
N CYS A 110 -15.65 2.09 -0.64
CA CYS A 110 -14.75 0.93 -0.67
C CYS A 110 -15.36 -0.25 0.09
N HIS A 111 -15.91 -0.02 1.29
CA HIS A 111 -16.59 -1.06 2.07
C HIS A 111 -17.83 -1.61 1.35
N GLU A 112 -18.60 -0.75 0.66
CA GLU A 112 -19.79 -1.17 -0.09
C GLU A 112 -19.44 -2.10 -1.25
N ILE A 113 -18.37 -1.79 -1.98
CA ILE A 113 -17.95 -2.55 -3.17
C ILE A 113 -16.96 -3.68 -2.88
N GLY A 114 -16.48 -3.81 -1.63
CA GLY A 114 -15.57 -4.88 -1.19
C GLY A 114 -14.11 -4.64 -1.52
N VAL A 115 -13.68 -3.38 -1.67
CA VAL A 115 -12.30 -2.90 -1.75
C VAL A 115 -11.83 -2.50 -0.37
N LEU A 116 -10.56 -2.71 0.00
CA LEU A 116 -10.01 -2.26 1.28
C LEU A 116 -9.49 -0.81 1.13
N PRO A 117 -10.00 0.16 1.92
CA PRO A 117 -9.47 1.53 1.92
C PRO A 117 -8.16 1.61 2.71
N LEU A 118 -7.13 2.20 2.09
CA LEU A 118 -5.84 2.51 2.70
C LEU A 118 -5.67 4.02 2.78
N LEU A 119 -5.49 4.55 4.01
CA LEU A 119 -5.13 5.95 4.25
C LEU A 119 -3.62 6.12 4.19
N ASP A 120 -3.13 6.86 3.19
CA ASP A 120 -1.71 7.21 3.05
C ASP A 120 -1.42 8.52 3.82
N THR A 121 -0.49 8.45 4.77
CA THR A 121 -0.11 9.59 5.62
C THR A 121 0.90 10.53 4.98
N ILE A 122 1.23 10.39 3.70
CA ILE A 122 2.15 11.29 3.03
C ILE A 122 1.74 12.76 3.27
N SER A 123 2.69 13.58 3.69
CA SER A 123 2.47 14.99 4.06
C SER A 123 1.62 15.24 5.32
N LEU A 124 1.18 14.21 6.05
CA LEU A 124 0.67 14.35 7.40
C LEU A 124 1.82 14.28 8.41
N HIS A 125 1.83 15.23 9.37
CA HIS A 125 2.79 15.19 10.46
C HIS A 125 2.39 14.16 11.51
N ASP A 126 1.10 14.11 11.83
CA ASP A 126 0.48 13.22 12.80
C ASP A 126 -0.88 12.76 12.27
N PRO A 127 -1.09 11.45 12.03
CA PRO A 127 -2.34 10.93 11.53
C PRO A 127 -3.44 10.79 12.61
N ILE A 128 -3.09 10.71 13.89
CA ILE A 128 -4.04 10.42 14.98
C ILE A 128 -5.20 11.43 15.04
N PRO A 129 -4.97 12.76 14.95
CA PRO A 129 -6.09 13.71 14.96
C PRO A 129 -7.06 13.53 13.77
N VAL A 130 -6.56 13.12 12.61
CA VAL A 130 -7.38 12.83 11.44
C VAL A 130 -8.17 11.55 11.67
N LEU A 131 -7.51 10.47 12.07
CA LEU A 131 -8.13 9.16 12.32
C LEU A 131 -9.24 9.27 13.38
N ASN A 132 -9.04 10.07 14.43
CA ASN A 132 -10.03 10.26 15.49
C ASN A 132 -11.28 11.03 15.03
N GLN A 133 -11.18 11.87 14.00
CA GLN A 133 -12.33 12.58 13.43
C GLN A 133 -13.18 11.71 12.50
N LEU A 134 -12.62 10.65 11.92
CA LEU A 134 -13.34 9.74 11.01
C LEU A 134 -14.38 8.92 11.77
N ARG A 135 -15.65 8.95 11.33
CA ARG A 135 -16.73 8.10 11.86
C ARG A 135 -16.63 6.66 11.38
N VAL A 136 -16.08 6.47 10.17
CA VAL A 136 -15.77 5.15 9.60
C VAL A 136 -14.26 5.05 9.42
N LYS A 137 -13.68 3.92 9.80
CA LYS A 137 -12.22 3.76 9.82
C LYS A 137 -11.72 3.11 8.54
N PRO A 138 -10.51 3.50 8.04
CA PRO A 138 -9.85 2.74 6.99
C PRO A 138 -9.42 1.36 7.52
N ASP A 139 -9.32 0.38 6.63
CA ASP A 139 -8.82 -0.95 7.00
C ASP A 139 -7.28 -0.95 7.15
N ILE A 140 -6.60 -0.02 6.47
CA ILE A 140 -5.14 0.09 6.47
C ILE A 140 -4.73 1.56 6.62
N VAL A 141 -3.70 1.82 7.41
CA VAL A 141 -2.99 3.11 7.45
C VAL A 141 -1.56 2.89 7.01
N GLU A 142 -1.10 3.65 6.04
CA GLU A 142 0.29 3.63 5.58
C GLU A 142 1.06 4.82 6.13
N LEU A 143 2.08 4.54 6.94
CA LEU A 143 3.05 5.52 7.40
C LEU A 143 4.09 5.74 6.30
N HIS A 144 3.95 6.85 5.57
CA HIS A 144 4.65 7.10 4.33
C HIS A 144 5.65 8.24 4.44
N ARG A 145 6.95 7.92 4.32
CA ARG A 145 7.98 8.91 4.08
C ARG A 145 8.15 9.16 2.59
N ALA A 146 7.84 10.39 2.15
CA ALA A 146 8.01 10.80 0.76
C ALA A 146 9.45 10.58 0.26
N ILE A 147 9.60 10.17 -1.01
CA ILE A 147 10.90 9.90 -1.62
C ILE A 147 11.84 11.10 -1.59
N ASP A 148 11.30 12.31 -1.78
CA ASP A 148 12.10 13.55 -1.75
C ASP A 148 12.69 13.80 -0.37
N LEU A 149 11.97 13.44 0.70
CA LEU A 149 12.46 13.51 2.07
C LEU A 149 13.48 12.38 2.36
N GLU A 150 13.27 11.19 1.81
CA GLU A 150 14.24 10.08 1.91
C GLU A 150 15.59 10.48 1.32
N LEU A 151 15.61 11.19 0.19
CA LEU A 151 16.83 11.64 -0.49
C LEU A 151 17.63 12.67 0.31
N THR A 152 17.03 13.35 1.30
CA THR A 152 17.76 14.25 2.20
C THR A 152 18.59 13.52 3.26
N GLY A 153 18.41 12.21 3.40
CA GLY A 153 19.08 11.39 4.43
C GLY A 153 18.53 11.59 5.84
N ALA A 154 17.40 12.29 6.02
CA ALA A 154 16.76 12.44 7.32
C ALA A 154 16.37 11.07 7.89
N GLU A 155 16.61 10.85 9.17
CA GLU A 155 16.09 9.67 9.87
C GLU A 155 14.56 9.74 9.92
N TYR A 156 13.93 8.59 9.73
CA TYR A 156 12.48 8.46 9.79
C TYR A 156 12.11 7.46 10.89
N GLN A 157 11.25 7.90 11.79
CA GLN A 157 10.63 7.05 12.80
C GLN A 157 9.17 6.82 12.39
N TRP A 158 8.73 5.57 12.45
CA TRP A 158 7.37 5.18 12.05
C TRP A 158 6.34 5.46 13.16
N GLY A 159 6.38 6.57 13.87
CA GLY A 159 5.36 6.95 14.83
C GLY A 159 4.97 5.87 15.85
N ASP A 160 3.84 6.08 16.53
CA ASP A 160 3.25 5.11 17.46
C ASP A 160 2.26 4.18 16.72
N ILE A 161 2.77 3.08 16.17
CA ILE A 161 1.93 2.09 15.46
C ILE A 161 0.83 1.50 16.36
N PRO A 162 1.08 1.13 17.63
CA PRO A 162 0.02 0.70 18.54
C PRO A 162 -1.14 1.68 18.66
N GLU A 163 -0.85 2.99 18.82
CA GLU A 163 -1.87 4.03 18.92
C GLU A 163 -2.68 4.16 17.61
N ILE A 164 -1.99 4.07 16.45
CA ILE A 164 -2.65 4.08 15.15
C ILE A 164 -3.59 2.88 15.01
N LYS A 165 -3.15 1.67 15.40
CA LYS A 165 -3.99 0.46 15.36
C LYS A 165 -5.22 0.61 16.25
N GLU A 166 -5.10 1.22 17.42
CA GLU A 166 -6.24 1.53 18.28
C GLU A 166 -7.20 2.51 17.60
N ALA A 167 -6.69 3.57 16.97
CA ALA A 167 -7.48 4.58 16.27
C ALA A 167 -8.25 4.05 15.05
N ILE A 168 -7.84 2.89 14.49
CA ILE A 168 -8.49 2.22 13.35
C ILE A 168 -9.12 0.86 13.73
N ASP A 169 -9.53 0.69 14.98
CA ASP A 169 -10.25 -0.51 15.47
C ASP A 169 -9.50 -1.84 15.21
N GLY A 170 -8.16 -1.82 15.28
CA GLY A 170 -7.31 -2.98 15.05
C GLY A 170 -7.03 -3.31 13.58
N GLY A 171 -7.19 -2.36 12.67
CA GLY A 171 -6.78 -2.46 11.27
C GLY A 171 -5.26 -2.67 11.09
N LEU A 172 -4.82 -2.80 9.85
CA LEU A 172 -3.42 -3.04 9.52
C LEU A 172 -2.64 -1.72 9.39
N VAL A 173 -1.34 -1.77 9.72
CA VAL A 173 -0.42 -0.65 9.50
C VAL A 173 0.67 -1.05 8.52
N ALA A 174 0.76 -0.28 7.43
CA ALA A 174 1.83 -0.34 6.45
C ALA A 174 2.91 0.70 6.76
N VAL A 175 4.15 0.41 6.43
CA VAL A 175 5.27 1.35 6.53
C VAL A 175 5.98 1.46 5.19
N ALA A 176 6.21 2.69 4.72
CA ALA A 176 6.81 3.01 3.43
C ALA A 176 7.94 4.04 3.55
N GLY A 177 8.87 4.01 2.59
CA GLY A 177 9.94 5.00 2.47
C GLY A 177 11.33 4.43 2.75
N GLY A 178 11.98 3.88 1.72
CA GLY A 178 13.38 3.47 1.73
C GLY A 178 13.71 2.23 2.55
N ILE A 179 12.74 1.33 2.77
CA ILE A 179 12.96 0.09 3.51
C ILE A 179 13.94 -0.80 2.75
N LYS A 180 14.94 -1.30 3.49
CA LYS A 180 15.95 -2.27 3.03
C LYS A 180 15.93 -3.49 3.94
N VAL A 181 16.44 -4.62 3.45
CA VAL A 181 16.46 -5.90 4.20
C VAL A 181 16.93 -5.75 5.66
N PRO A 182 18.03 -5.03 5.98
CA PRO A 182 18.45 -4.87 7.39
C PRO A 182 17.45 -4.11 8.29
N LYS A 183 16.49 -3.40 7.72
CA LYS A 183 15.47 -2.65 8.48
C LYS A 183 14.15 -3.43 8.68
N VAL A 184 14.02 -4.61 8.09
CA VAL A 184 12.80 -5.43 8.17
C VAL A 184 12.44 -5.76 9.62
N LYS A 185 13.40 -6.26 10.41
CA LYS A 185 13.15 -6.64 11.81
C LYS A 185 12.78 -5.45 12.69
N GLU A 186 13.38 -4.30 12.44
CA GLU A 186 13.05 -3.05 13.14
C GLU A 186 11.60 -2.63 12.84
N ALA A 187 11.21 -2.65 11.56
CA ALA A 187 9.85 -2.33 11.13
C ALA A 187 8.81 -3.31 11.72
N GLN A 188 9.10 -4.62 11.71
CA GLN A 188 8.23 -5.61 12.34
C GLN A 188 8.14 -5.42 13.87
N ALA A 189 9.25 -5.11 14.52
CA ALA A 189 9.28 -4.88 15.97
C ALA A 189 8.49 -3.63 16.39
N SER A 190 8.35 -2.63 15.49
CA SER A 190 7.48 -1.48 15.73
C SER A 190 5.98 -1.80 15.59
N GLY A 191 5.62 -3.00 15.11
CA GLY A 191 4.24 -3.45 14.95
C GLY A 191 3.69 -3.34 13.51
N ALA A 192 4.54 -3.05 12.51
CA ALA A 192 4.13 -2.98 11.12
C ALA A 192 3.64 -4.34 10.58
N ASP A 193 2.52 -4.33 9.90
CA ASP A 193 1.89 -5.50 9.26
C ASP A 193 2.27 -5.63 7.79
N ILE A 194 2.56 -4.51 7.12
CA ILE A 194 2.88 -4.43 5.70
C ILE A 194 4.18 -3.62 5.52
N LEU A 195 5.13 -4.16 4.79
CA LEU A 195 6.38 -3.49 4.44
C LEU A 195 6.35 -3.10 2.97
N VAL A 196 6.28 -1.79 2.69
CA VAL A 196 6.23 -1.26 1.32
C VAL A 196 7.64 -1.05 0.78
N VAL A 197 7.96 -1.76 -0.29
CA VAL A 197 9.30 -1.79 -0.87
C VAL A 197 9.24 -1.51 -2.37
N GLY A 198 9.76 -0.36 -2.79
CA GLY A 198 9.87 0.02 -4.20
C GLY A 198 11.22 -0.37 -4.79
N ARG A 199 12.13 0.60 -4.92
CA ARG A 199 13.41 0.50 -5.66
C ARG A 199 14.34 -0.62 -5.20
N ALA A 200 14.34 -0.99 -3.93
CA ALA A 200 15.17 -2.07 -3.43
C ALA A 200 14.88 -3.42 -4.14
N ILE A 201 13.65 -3.60 -4.63
CA ILE A 201 13.24 -4.76 -5.44
C ILE A 201 13.19 -4.40 -6.92
N THR A 202 12.49 -3.33 -7.29
CA THR A 202 12.19 -3.02 -8.69
C THR A 202 13.40 -2.54 -9.51
N CYS A 203 14.50 -2.12 -8.85
CA CYS A 203 15.77 -1.78 -9.47
C CYS A 203 16.85 -2.86 -9.26
N ALA A 204 16.53 -3.97 -8.61
CA ALA A 204 17.49 -5.05 -8.39
C ALA A 204 17.85 -5.78 -9.69
N LYS A 205 19.12 -6.17 -9.85
CA LYS A 205 19.56 -7.01 -10.98
C LYS A 205 18.89 -8.39 -10.96
N ASN A 206 18.64 -8.93 -9.77
CA ASN A 206 17.89 -10.16 -9.54
C ASN A 206 16.66 -9.85 -8.69
N VAL A 207 15.55 -9.53 -9.35
CA VAL A 207 14.26 -9.18 -8.71
C VAL A 207 13.77 -10.31 -7.81
N ASN A 208 13.81 -11.56 -8.30
CA ASN A 208 13.37 -12.73 -7.53
C ASN A 208 14.17 -12.87 -6.24
N GLY A 209 15.50 -12.84 -6.34
CA GLY A 209 16.39 -12.96 -5.18
C GLY A 209 16.20 -11.79 -4.19
N ALA A 210 15.98 -10.57 -4.69
CA ALA A 210 15.73 -9.41 -3.84
C ALA A 210 14.41 -9.57 -3.05
N ALA A 211 13.31 -9.94 -3.72
CA ALA A 211 12.03 -10.17 -3.06
C ALA A 211 12.10 -11.29 -2.02
N ARG A 212 12.75 -12.43 -2.36
CA ARG A 212 12.95 -13.54 -1.41
C ARG A 212 13.76 -13.13 -0.19
N ALA A 213 14.78 -12.30 -0.35
CA ALA A 213 15.56 -11.79 0.79
C ALA A 213 14.69 -11.03 1.80
N PHE A 214 13.70 -10.25 1.33
CA PHE A 214 12.71 -9.61 2.20
C PHE A 214 11.78 -10.65 2.85
N LEU A 215 11.23 -11.60 2.09
CA LEU A 215 10.32 -12.63 2.62
C LEU A 215 11.01 -13.49 3.69
N MET A 216 12.26 -13.91 3.45
CA MET A 216 13.07 -14.65 4.43
C MET A 216 13.31 -13.82 5.70
N GLU A 217 13.72 -12.56 5.58
CA GLU A 217 13.93 -11.69 6.73
C GLU A 217 12.63 -11.41 7.49
N MET A 218 11.48 -11.35 6.78
CA MET A 218 10.16 -11.25 7.39
C MET A 218 9.74 -12.53 8.12
N GLY A 219 10.36 -13.67 7.83
CA GLY A 219 10.04 -14.97 8.40
C GLY A 219 8.80 -15.64 7.81
N VAL A 220 8.48 -15.32 6.55
CA VAL A 220 7.33 -15.88 5.81
C VAL A 220 7.77 -16.84 4.68
N GLU A 221 9.08 -16.96 4.44
CA GLU A 221 9.70 -17.93 3.52
C GLU A 221 10.79 -18.75 4.23
#